data_73f000e3aec64ce399b91cff2f9260b3
#
_entry.id   73f000e3aec64ce399b91cff2f9260b3
#
_cell.length_a   1.000
_cell.length_b   1.000
_cell.length_c   1.000
_cell.angle_alpha   90.00
_cell.angle_beta   90.00
_cell.angle_gamma   90.00
#
_symmetry.space_group_name_H-M   'P 1'
#
loop_
_entity.id
_entity.type
_entity.pdbx_description
1 polymer ?
#
loop_
_entity_poly.entity_id
_entity_poly.type
_entity_poly.pdbx_seq_one_letter_code
_entity_poly.pdbx_strand_id
1 'polypeptide(L)'
;MITLKDAIYLEKIDEVKRILEENPSLIDEVDEDGVLMALLAAKTGNLNLVRYIVEYSRASMNITDKNQKNMLHYAAMSGNVATCKYLVERVGLSPLSGDINLLTPYEIAHENKFLDLEEYFQEETGAPLEKMYHNPIRTGMYPDPSIVRVGEDYYMVNSSFIYYPCIPVSTSKDLIHWKIIGYAITNPEWAGLQHLEGGRGYWAPDISYYKGRFYITATYRLNDDGTVYRKQIVVSSDRPEGPYSKPAVIDEDGIDPSIFNDDDGRRYMLLNRGARIFELNEDATAQISKATLLYYGDQKRAPEGPHLLKKDGYYYLFEAEGGTGPGHRITVSRSRELMGRYEPCPYNPIMRQTDEKAIIQRCGHGKPVQTQKGEWDMVYLCGRKIG
;
A
#
# COMPACT_ATOMS: atom_id res chain seq x y z
N MET A 1 18.87 32.27 -35.27
CA MET A 1 17.43 32.07 -35.02
C MET A 1 17.32 31.59 -33.59
N ILE A 2 16.45 32.14 -32.78
CA ILE A 2 16.23 31.70 -31.37
C ILE A 2 15.52 30.37 -31.42
N THR A 3 15.91 29.40 -30.59
CA THR A 3 15.21 28.10 -30.50
C THR A 3 13.94 28.21 -29.62
N LEU A 4 13.03 27.24 -29.71
CA LEU A 4 11.85 27.21 -28.83
C LEU A 4 12.27 27.16 -27.36
N LYS A 5 13.27 26.33 -27.03
CA LYS A 5 13.84 26.23 -25.69
C LYS A 5 14.36 27.60 -25.18
N ASP A 6 15.15 28.30 -25.99
CA ASP A 6 15.67 29.61 -25.59
C ASP A 6 14.54 30.65 -25.42
N ALA A 7 13.55 30.63 -26.32
CA ALA A 7 12.39 31.52 -26.22
C ALA A 7 11.58 31.27 -24.96
N ILE A 8 11.42 30.01 -24.53
CA ILE A 8 10.77 29.61 -23.26
C ILE A 8 11.58 30.13 -22.06
N TYR A 9 12.89 29.83 -21.98
CA TYR A 9 13.72 30.26 -20.86
C TYR A 9 13.85 31.79 -20.75
N LEU A 10 13.81 32.50 -21.88
CA LEU A 10 13.84 33.96 -21.91
C LEU A 10 12.42 34.58 -21.77
N GLU A 11 11.40 33.75 -21.58
CA GLU A 11 10.00 34.12 -21.43
C GLU A 11 9.48 35.02 -22.57
N LYS A 12 10.01 34.84 -23.78
CA LYS A 12 9.63 35.60 -24.99
C LYS A 12 8.37 35.01 -25.61
N ILE A 13 7.21 35.31 -25.02
CA ILE A 13 5.92 34.68 -25.37
C ILE A 13 5.60 34.84 -26.86
N ASP A 14 5.85 36.03 -27.43
CA ASP A 14 5.57 36.29 -28.87
C ASP A 14 6.47 35.45 -29.79
N GLU A 15 7.71 35.19 -29.39
CA GLU A 15 8.61 34.29 -30.14
C GLU A 15 8.15 32.82 -29.97
N VAL A 16 7.75 32.42 -28.78
CA VAL A 16 7.19 31.08 -28.56
C VAL A 16 5.95 30.86 -29.43
N LYS A 17 5.03 31.83 -29.49
CA LYS A 17 3.86 31.78 -30.37
C LYS A 17 4.25 31.63 -31.82
N ARG A 18 5.13 32.53 -32.32
CA ARG A 18 5.56 32.49 -33.69
C ARG A 18 6.20 31.14 -34.07
N ILE A 19 7.10 30.62 -33.22
CA ILE A 19 7.77 29.34 -33.48
C ILE A 19 6.76 28.18 -33.51
N LEU A 20 5.82 28.16 -32.59
CA LEU A 20 4.80 27.07 -32.50
C LEU A 20 3.71 27.21 -33.58
N GLU A 21 3.41 28.40 -34.08
CA GLU A 21 2.55 28.60 -35.23
C GLU A 21 3.21 28.09 -36.53
N GLU A 22 4.53 28.30 -36.69
CA GLU A 22 5.29 27.80 -37.83
C GLU A 22 5.52 26.27 -37.76
N ASN A 23 5.78 25.73 -36.56
CA ASN A 23 5.97 24.30 -36.37
C ASN A 23 5.40 23.82 -35.00
N PRO A 24 4.12 23.43 -34.95
CA PRO A 24 3.46 23.00 -33.70
C PRO A 24 4.09 21.77 -33.02
N SER A 25 4.77 20.90 -33.79
CA SER A 25 5.35 19.66 -33.22
C SER A 25 6.53 19.90 -32.31
N LEU A 26 7.15 21.08 -32.35
CA LEU A 26 8.27 21.43 -31.48
C LEU A 26 7.91 21.43 -30.00
N ILE A 27 6.61 21.52 -29.67
CA ILE A 27 6.14 21.44 -28.27
C ILE A 27 6.38 20.03 -27.66
N ASP A 28 6.41 19.01 -28.49
CA ASP A 28 6.62 17.61 -28.09
C ASP A 28 8.11 17.22 -28.07
N GLU A 29 9.01 18.15 -28.45
CA GLU A 29 10.44 17.93 -28.34
C GLU A 29 10.91 17.99 -26.89
N VAL A 30 12.02 17.31 -26.63
CA VAL A 30 12.68 17.29 -25.32
C VAL A 30 14.01 18.04 -25.39
N ASP A 31 14.43 18.56 -24.25
CA ASP A 31 15.79 19.12 -24.11
C ASP A 31 16.84 18.01 -23.95
N GLU A 32 18.08 18.41 -23.66
CA GLU A 32 19.23 17.51 -23.48
C GLU A 32 19.06 16.56 -22.28
N ASP A 33 18.22 16.95 -21.30
CA ASP A 33 17.89 16.16 -20.12
C ASP A 33 16.66 15.26 -20.32
N GLY A 34 16.03 15.34 -21.51
CA GLY A 34 14.81 14.60 -21.85
C GLY A 34 13.53 15.21 -21.27
N VAL A 35 13.54 16.52 -20.98
CA VAL A 35 12.38 17.24 -20.46
C VAL A 35 11.62 17.90 -21.62
N LEU A 36 10.31 17.65 -21.69
CA LEU A 36 9.42 18.21 -22.69
C LEU A 36 9.34 19.75 -22.60
N MET A 37 9.24 20.43 -23.75
CA MET A 37 9.15 21.90 -23.82
C MET A 37 7.99 22.46 -23.00
N ALA A 38 6.85 21.77 -22.93
CA ALA A 38 5.72 22.19 -22.10
C ALA A 38 6.02 22.14 -20.59
N LEU A 39 6.82 21.17 -20.12
CA LEU A 39 7.27 21.10 -18.73
C LEU A 39 8.28 22.21 -18.40
N LEU A 40 9.16 22.53 -19.34
CA LEU A 40 10.09 23.66 -19.21
C LEU A 40 9.33 24.98 -19.09
N ALA A 41 8.27 25.17 -19.88
CA ALA A 41 7.41 26.35 -19.76
C ALA A 41 6.77 26.48 -18.37
N ALA A 42 6.31 25.37 -17.79
CA ALA A 42 5.79 25.36 -16.42
C ALA A 42 6.87 25.73 -15.40
N LYS A 43 8.10 25.29 -15.59
CA LYS A 43 9.25 25.59 -14.72
C LYS A 43 9.58 27.09 -14.65
N THR A 44 9.28 27.88 -15.69
CA THR A 44 9.49 29.33 -15.66
C THR A 44 8.57 30.05 -14.65
N GLY A 45 7.43 29.44 -14.32
CA GLY A 45 6.39 30.06 -13.49
C GLY A 45 5.61 31.16 -14.20
N ASN A 46 5.84 31.41 -15.49
CA ASN A 46 5.14 32.44 -16.24
C ASN A 46 3.73 31.99 -16.64
N LEU A 47 2.74 32.51 -15.94
CA LEU A 47 1.34 32.15 -16.13
C LEU A 47 0.86 32.34 -17.60
N ASN A 48 1.26 33.43 -18.25
CA ASN A 48 0.80 33.71 -19.62
C ASN A 48 1.41 32.71 -20.62
N LEU A 49 2.66 32.32 -20.40
CA LEU A 49 3.32 31.29 -21.20
C LEU A 49 2.66 29.93 -20.99
N VAL A 50 2.44 29.54 -19.74
CA VAL A 50 1.79 28.26 -19.39
C VAL A 50 0.37 28.21 -19.95
N ARG A 51 -0.41 29.28 -19.81
CA ARG A 51 -1.75 29.36 -20.41
C ARG A 51 -1.73 29.20 -21.92
N TYR A 52 -0.81 29.86 -22.61
CA TYR A 52 -0.68 29.71 -24.05
C TYR A 52 -0.38 28.24 -24.42
N ILE A 53 0.56 27.59 -23.72
CA ILE A 53 0.88 26.18 -23.96
C ILE A 53 -0.34 25.29 -23.72
N VAL A 54 -1.07 25.48 -22.62
CA VAL A 54 -2.24 24.67 -22.24
C VAL A 54 -3.43 24.90 -23.19
N GLU A 55 -3.74 26.15 -23.53
CA GLU A 55 -4.97 26.52 -24.23
C GLU A 55 -4.82 26.47 -25.77
N TYR A 56 -3.65 26.75 -26.31
CA TYR A 56 -3.42 26.94 -27.73
C TYR A 56 -2.40 26.00 -28.37
N SER A 57 -1.48 25.45 -27.61
CA SER A 57 -0.63 24.36 -28.13
C SER A 57 -1.43 23.04 -28.04
N ARG A 58 -1.12 22.10 -28.89
CA ARG A 58 -1.75 20.76 -28.86
C ARG A 58 -1.08 19.83 -27.83
N ALA A 59 -0.37 20.39 -26.85
CA ALA A 59 0.32 19.61 -25.83
C ALA A 59 -0.70 18.80 -25.00
N SER A 60 -0.40 17.56 -24.72
CA SER A 60 -1.19 16.74 -23.79
C SER A 60 -1.04 17.29 -22.37
N MET A 61 -2.15 17.40 -21.66
CA MET A 61 -2.12 17.84 -20.25
C MET A 61 -1.60 16.79 -19.29
N ASN A 62 -1.58 15.52 -19.69
CA ASN A 62 -1.10 14.39 -18.89
C ASN A 62 0.36 14.01 -19.19
N ILE A 63 1.17 14.99 -19.61
CA ILE A 63 2.58 14.78 -19.87
C ILE A 63 3.37 14.70 -18.57
N THR A 64 4.38 13.84 -18.58
CA THR A 64 5.37 13.73 -17.51
C THR A 64 6.76 13.56 -18.09
N ASP A 65 7.78 13.92 -17.31
CA ASP A 65 9.17 13.55 -17.62
C ASP A 65 9.43 12.06 -17.28
N LYS A 66 10.68 11.63 -17.50
CA LYS A 66 11.13 10.27 -17.15
C LYS A 66 11.02 9.92 -15.66
N ASN A 67 10.93 10.92 -14.79
CA ASN A 67 10.74 10.76 -13.35
C ASN A 67 9.25 10.90 -12.94
N GLN A 68 8.34 10.94 -13.91
CA GLN A 68 6.89 11.10 -13.71
C GLN A 68 6.51 12.46 -13.10
N LYS A 69 7.36 13.47 -13.19
CA LYS A 69 7.00 14.85 -12.82
C LYS A 69 6.10 15.46 -13.89
N ASN A 70 4.91 15.91 -13.50
CA ASN A 70 3.97 16.61 -14.37
C ASN A 70 4.20 18.15 -14.35
N MET A 71 3.38 18.89 -15.09
CA MET A 71 3.49 20.35 -15.17
C MET A 71 3.41 21.03 -13.79
N LEU A 72 2.60 20.52 -12.86
CA LEU A 72 2.47 21.14 -11.55
C LEU A 72 3.72 20.94 -10.67
N HIS A 73 4.43 19.83 -10.80
CA HIS A 73 5.75 19.65 -10.17
C HIS A 73 6.74 20.74 -10.63
N TYR A 74 6.80 20.97 -11.95
CA TYR A 74 7.69 21.97 -12.54
C TYR A 74 7.28 23.41 -12.17
N ALA A 75 5.98 23.71 -12.15
CA ALA A 75 5.47 25.00 -11.70
C ALA A 75 5.74 25.23 -10.20
N ALA A 76 5.61 24.21 -9.36
CA ALA A 76 5.92 24.28 -7.93
C ALA A 76 7.41 24.62 -7.68
N MET A 77 8.33 24.16 -8.53
CA MET A 77 9.75 24.53 -8.46
C MET A 77 9.99 26.03 -8.68
N SER A 78 9.08 26.73 -9.35
CA SER A 78 9.19 28.18 -9.56
C SER A 78 8.69 29.01 -8.36
N GLY A 79 7.87 28.44 -7.51
CA GLY A 79 7.20 29.15 -6.41
C GLY A 79 6.06 30.07 -6.84
N ASN A 80 5.68 30.11 -8.14
CA ASN A 80 4.65 31.01 -8.63
C ASN A 80 3.24 30.46 -8.32
N VAL A 81 2.58 31.08 -7.34
CA VAL A 81 1.22 30.69 -6.89
C VAL A 81 0.19 30.79 -8.01
N ALA A 82 0.23 31.85 -8.83
CA ALA A 82 -0.79 32.06 -9.86
C ALA A 82 -0.71 30.98 -10.94
N THR A 83 0.48 30.54 -11.30
CA THR A 83 0.70 29.45 -12.26
C THR A 83 0.27 28.10 -11.70
N CYS A 84 0.63 27.81 -10.45
CA CYS A 84 0.19 26.59 -9.78
C CYS A 84 -1.34 26.56 -9.62
N LYS A 85 -1.95 27.66 -9.21
CA LYS A 85 -3.41 27.82 -9.10
C LYS A 85 -4.12 27.55 -10.43
N TYR A 86 -3.62 28.09 -11.52
CA TYR A 86 -4.14 27.81 -12.86
C TYR A 86 -4.09 26.31 -13.21
N LEU A 87 -2.97 25.65 -12.91
CA LEU A 87 -2.79 24.22 -13.20
C LEU A 87 -3.68 23.33 -12.32
N VAL A 88 -3.93 23.72 -11.08
CA VAL A 88 -4.84 23.00 -10.18
C VAL A 88 -6.30 23.23 -10.61
N GLU A 89 -6.75 24.48 -10.67
CA GLU A 89 -8.16 24.80 -10.84
C GLU A 89 -8.68 24.61 -12.27
N ARG A 90 -7.84 24.83 -13.30
CA ARG A 90 -8.26 24.79 -14.71
C ARG A 90 -7.82 23.52 -15.43
N VAL A 91 -6.67 22.99 -15.09
CA VAL A 91 -6.13 21.76 -15.70
C VAL A 91 -6.49 20.53 -14.89
N GLY A 92 -6.76 20.69 -13.59
CA GLY A 92 -7.15 19.60 -12.69
C GLY A 92 -5.98 18.77 -12.18
N LEU A 93 -4.76 19.33 -12.16
CA LEU A 93 -3.60 18.65 -11.61
C LEU A 93 -3.63 18.70 -10.06
N SER A 94 -3.34 17.57 -9.43
CA SER A 94 -3.37 17.49 -7.97
C SER A 94 -2.05 17.92 -7.32
N PRO A 95 -2.09 18.76 -6.28
CA PRO A 95 -0.93 19.07 -5.46
C PRO A 95 -0.30 17.86 -4.77
N LEU A 96 -1.05 16.74 -4.67
CA LEU A 96 -0.64 15.50 -4.03
C LEU A 96 -0.20 14.40 -5.04
N SER A 97 -0.10 14.71 -6.32
CA SER A 97 0.45 13.77 -7.31
C SER A 97 1.93 13.52 -7.03
N GLY A 98 2.31 12.29 -6.69
CA GLY A 98 3.71 11.92 -6.48
C GLY A 98 4.45 11.67 -7.80
N ASP A 99 5.71 12.10 -7.89
CA ASP A 99 6.65 11.66 -8.91
C ASP A 99 7.13 10.22 -8.65
N ILE A 100 8.12 9.74 -9.42
CA ILE A 100 8.67 8.39 -9.23
C ILE A 100 9.23 8.16 -7.82
N ASN A 101 9.59 9.21 -7.09
CA ASN A 101 10.06 9.15 -5.71
C ASN A 101 8.94 9.47 -4.69
N LEU A 102 7.70 9.60 -5.17
CA LEU A 102 6.54 10.04 -4.40
C LEU A 102 6.60 11.50 -3.96
N LEU A 103 7.57 12.28 -4.45
CA LEU A 103 7.67 13.71 -4.15
C LEU A 103 6.54 14.44 -4.87
N THR A 104 5.77 15.21 -4.11
CA THR A 104 4.59 15.94 -4.60
C THR A 104 4.90 17.41 -4.89
N PRO A 105 4.09 18.10 -5.72
CA PRO A 105 4.17 19.55 -5.86
C PRO A 105 4.07 20.30 -4.51
N TYR A 106 3.27 19.81 -3.57
CA TYR A 106 3.14 20.41 -2.24
C TYR A 106 4.45 20.31 -1.44
N GLU A 107 5.09 19.11 -1.43
CA GLU A 107 6.39 18.93 -0.78
C GLU A 107 7.49 19.75 -1.46
N ILE A 108 7.46 19.90 -2.78
CA ILE A 108 8.39 20.78 -3.51
C ILE A 108 8.25 22.22 -3.03
N ALA A 109 7.02 22.73 -2.83
CA ALA A 109 6.78 24.06 -2.28
C ALA A 109 7.33 24.21 -0.86
N HIS A 110 7.11 23.21 -0.01
CA HIS A 110 7.59 23.17 1.37
C HIS A 110 9.12 23.14 1.46
N GLU A 111 9.78 22.23 0.73
CA GLU A 111 11.24 22.10 0.72
C GLU A 111 11.95 23.37 0.23
N ASN A 112 11.32 24.07 -0.73
CA ASN A 112 11.84 25.34 -1.24
C ASN A 112 11.41 26.56 -0.41
N LYS A 113 10.61 26.38 0.65
CA LYS A 113 10.12 27.44 1.54
C LYS A 113 9.30 28.52 0.81
N PHE A 114 8.50 28.11 -0.15
CA PHE A 114 7.55 28.98 -0.85
C PHE A 114 6.25 29.10 -0.05
N LEU A 115 6.28 29.91 1.01
CA LEU A 115 5.21 29.97 2.03
C LEU A 115 3.83 30.25 1.44
N ASP A 116 3.72 31.20 0.51
CA ASP A 116 2.44 31.54 -0.12
C ASP A 116 1.88 30.38 -0.98
N LEU A 117 2.77 29.61 -1.62
CA LEU A 117 2.39 28.45 -2.40
C LEU A 117 2.03 27.26 -1.48
N GLU A 118 2.74 27.11 -0.38
CA GLU A 118 2.44 26.12 0.65
C GLU A 118 1.06 26.38 1.28
N GLU A 119 0.75 27.66 1.63
CA GLU A 119 -0.54 28.06 2.14
C GLU A 119 -1.66 27.75 1.13
N TYR A 120 -1.47 28.10 -0.13
CA TYR A 120 -2.43 27.77 -1.20
C TYR A 120 -2.65 26.26 -1.30
N PHE A 121 -1.60 25.45 -1.33
CA PHE A 121 -1.75 23.99 -1.40
C PHE A 121 -2.39 23.41 -0.13
N GLN A 122 -2.14 23.99 1.04
CA GLN A 122 -2.83 23.61 2.28
C GLN A 122 -4.34 23.86 2.19
N GLU A 123 -4.75 24.99 1.64
CA GLU A 123 -6.17 25.31 1.42
C GLU A 123 -6.81 24.31 0.46
N GLU A 124 -6.18 24.00 -0.66
CA GLU A 124 -6.68 23.09 -1.67
C GLU A 124 -6.75 21.62 -1.19
N THR A 125 -5.83 21.20 -0.36
CA THR A 125 -5.77 19.82 0.14
C THR A 125 -6.53 19.64 1.47
N GLY A 126 -6.90 20.73 2.15
CA GLY A 126 -7.65 20.73 3.39
C GLY A 126 -6.84 20.38 4.63
N ALA A 127 -5.53 20.20 4.53
CA ALA A 127 -4.66 19.93 5.67
C ALA A 127 -3.21 20.38 5.44
N PRO A 128 -2.49 20.81 6.50
CA PRO A 128 -1.08 21.12 6.41
C PRO A 128 -0.24 19.86 6.14
N LEU A 129 0.91 20.04 5.49
CA LEU A 129 1.76 18.95 5.01
C LEU A 129 2.20 17.99 6.13
N GLU A 130 2.50 18.50 7.32
CA GLU A 130 2.89 17.70 8.47
C GLU A 130 1.79 16.76 9.01
N LYS A 131 0.55 16.93 8.55
CA LYS A 131 -0.57 16.03 8.84
C LYS A 131 -0.86 15.06 7.70
N MET A 132 -0.07 15.10 6.65
CA MET A 132 -0.20 14.22 5.49
C MET A 132 0.84 13.12 5.52
N TYR A 133 0.54 12.04 4.84
CA TYR A 133 1.47 10.95 4.56
C TYR A 133 1.22 10.38 3.18
N HIS A 134 2.20 9.70 2.64
CA HIS A 134 2.10 9.01 1.37
C HIS A 134 2.10 7.51 1.55
N ASN A 135 1.30 6.84 0.72
CA ASN A 135 1.47 5.42 0.54
C ASN A 135 2.57 5.13 -0.52
N PRO A 136 3.43 4.13 -0.29
CA PRO A 136 3.45 3.27 0.88
C PRO A 136 4.09 3.94 2.10
N ILE A 137 3.48 3.82 3.27
CA ILE A 137 4.03 4.26 4.57
C ILE A 137 5.31 3.50 4.94
N ARG A 138 5.56 2.38 4.31
CA ARG A 138 6.76 1.55 4.49
C ARG A 138 7.24 1.02 3.15
N THR A 139 8.43 1.43 2.77
CA THR A 139 9.10 0.99 1.54
C THR A 139 10.04 -0.19 1.78
N GLY A 140 10.29 -0.98 0.74
CA GLY A 140 11.14 -2.17 0.79
C GLY A 140 10.35 -3.47 0.76
N MET A 141 10.97 -4.57 1.22
CA MET A 141 10.37 -5.90 1.21
C MET A 141 9.61 -6.16 2.51
N TYR A 142 8.42 -5.59 2.61
CA TYR A 142 7.51 -5.76 3.76
C TYR A 142 6.09 -6.08 3.29
N PRO A 143 5.91 -7.15 2.49
CA PRO A 143 4.58 -7.53 2.00
C PRO A 143 3.74 -8.19 3.08
N ASP A 144 2.46 -8.43 2.75
CA ASP A 144 1.48 -9.15 3.54
C ASP A 144 1.40 -8.64 4.99
N PRO A 145 1.11 -7.33 5.20
CA PRO A 145 1.06 -6.77 6.54
C PRO A 145 -0.14 -7.29 7.31
N SER A 146 0.07 -7.73 8.54
CA SER A 146 -0.99 -7.96 9.51
C SER A 146 -0.76 -7.11 10.75
N ILE A 147 -1.82 -6.58 11.34
CA ILE A 147 -1.77 -5.58 12.39
C ILE A 147 -2.69 -5.94 13.57
N VAL A 148 -2.28 -5.54 14.77
CA VAL A 148 -3.10 -5.53 15.97
C VAL A 148 -2.82 -4.29 16.79
N ARG A 149 -3.84 -3.71 17.43
CA ARG A 149 -3.70 -2.64 18.41
C ARG A 149 -3.81 -3.19 19.82
N VAL A 150 -2.88 -2.80 20.69
CA VAL A 150 -2.92 -3.11 22.13
C VAL A 150 -2.69 -1.82 22.91
N GLY A 151 -3.71 -1.33 23.58
CA GLY A 151 -3.67 -0.01 24.23
C GLY A 151 -3.48 1.11 23.21
N GLU A 152 -2.42 1.89 23.39
CA GLU A 152 -2.05 3.01 22.52
C GLU A 152 -1.09 2.63 21.39
N ASP A 153 -0.63 1.38 21.35
CA ASP A 153 0.38 0.94 20.41
C ASP A 153 -0.21 0.00 19.35
N TYR A 154 0.30 0.13 18.13
CA TYR A 154 0.05 -0.80 17.03
C TYR A 154 1.27 -1.69 16.82
N TYR A 155 1.00 -2.95 16.50
CA TYR A 155 2.02 -3.94 16.17
C TYR A 155 1.71 -4.57 14.83
N MET A 156 2.72 -4.65 13.97
CA MET A 156 2.60 -5.17 12.61
C MET A 156 3.67 -6.21 12.34
N VAL A 157 3.27 -7.26 11.63
CA VAL A 157 4.17 -8.29 11.09
C VAL A 157 4.09 -8.32 9.57
N ASN A 158 5.17 -8.81 8.92
CA ASN A 158 5.26 -8.92 7.47
C ASN A 158 5.93 -10.23 7.07
N SER A 159 5.66 -10.70 5.86
CA SER A 159 6.37 -11.84 5.26
C SER A 159 7.88 -11.61 5.23
N SER A 160 8.64 -12.65 5.50
CA SER A 160 10.11 -12.60 5.44
C SER A 160 10.71 -13.61 4.45
N PHE A 161 9.92 -14.50 3.90
CA PHE A 161 10.40 -15.56 2.99
C PHE A 161 11.60 -16.29 3.57
N ILE A 162 12.71 -16.39 2.84
CA ILE A 162 13.96 -17.00 3.26
C ILE A 162 14.89 -16.08 4.08
N TYR A 163 14.45 -14.83 4.35
CA TYR A 163 15.28 -13.89 5.10
C TYR A 163 15.23 -14.16 6.61
N TYR A 164 16.41 -14.13 7.23
CA TYR A 164 16.60 -14.32 8.66
C TYR A 164 17.10 -13.01 9.31
N PRO A 165 16.64 -12.67 10.53
CA PRO A 165 15.63 -13.33 11.37
C PRO A 165 14.23 -13.26 10.74
N CYS A 166 13.37 -14.26 11.07
CA CYS A 166 12.13 -14.44 10.35
C CYS A 166 10.98 -13.65 10.98
N ILE A 167 10.11 -13.11 10.11
CA ILE A 167 8.88 -12.39 10.44
C ILE A 167 9.17 -11.19 11.34
N PRO A 168 9.52 -10.03 10.76
CA PRO A 168 9.76 -8.81 11.52
C PRO A 168 8.50 -8.37 12.25
N VAL A 169 8.67 -7.96 13.51
CA VAL A 169 7.65 -7.34 14.34
C VAL A 169 7.97 -5.87 14.47
N SER A 170 7.05 -5.03 14.10
CA SER A 170 7.20 -3.57 14.13
C SER A 170 6.14 -2.94 15.01
N THR A 171 6.44 -1.76 15.57
CA THR A 171 5.50 -0.96 16.36
C THR A 171 5.35 0.43 15.80
N SER A 172 4.16 1.03 16.02
CA SER A 172 3.82 2.40 15.72
C SER A 172 2.82 2.93 16.74
N LYS A 173 2.75 4.26 16.91
CA LYS A 173 1.71 4.96 17.68
C LYS A 173 0.67 5.68 16.79
N ASP A 174 0.99 5.84 15.50
CA ASP A 174 0.23 6.69 14.58
C ASP A 174 -0.10 6.02 13.23
N LEU A 175 0.26 4.73 13.06
CA LEU A 175 0.10 3.96 11.82
C LEU A 175 1.00 4.43 10.66
N ILE A 176 1.76 5.50 10.81
CA ILE A 176 2.60 6.11 9.78
C ILE A 176 4.07 5.78 10.03
N HIS A 177 4.55 6.02 11.25
CA HIS A 177 5.95 5.83 11.63
C HIS A 177 6.16 4.48 12.29
N TRP A 178 6.87 3.60 11.60
CA TRP A 178 7.08 2.21 12.02
C TRP A 178 8.52 1.91 12.38
N LYS A 179 8.73 1.23 13.52
CA LYS A 179 10.03 0.77 13.98
C LYS A 179 10.01 -0.74 14.21
N ILE A 180 10.99 -1.48 13.68
CA ILE A 180 11.18 -2.90 14.00
C ILE A 180 11.65 -2.99 15.45
N ILE A 181 10.98 -3.81 16.24
CA ILE A 181 11.27 -4.05 17.66
C ILE A 181 11.75 -5.47 17.93
N GLY A 182 11.53 -6.41 17.02
CA GLY A 182 11.92 -7.81 17.17
C GLY A 182 11.54 -8.64 15.94
N TYR A 183 11.62 -9.95 16.12
CA TYR A 183 11.29 -10.94 15.10
C TYR A 183 10.62 -12.15 15.76
N ALA A 184 9.71 -12.79 15.05
CA ALA A 184 9.00 -13.96 15.57
C ALA A 184 9.88 -15.20 15.73
N ILE A 185 10.90 -15.37 14.87
CA ILE A 185 11.82 -16.50 14.94
C ILE A 185 13.26 -15.97 14.90
N THR A 186 13.93 -16.07 16.03
CA THR A 186 15.32 -15.60 16.24
C THR A 186 16.31 -16.74 16.53
N ASN A 187 15.82 -17.98 16.67
CA ASN A 187 16.69 -19.14 16.79
C ASN A 187 16.89 -19.76 15.38
N PRO A 188 18.11 -19.80 14.84
CA PRO A 188 18.37 -20.33 13.51
C PRO A 188 18.02 -21.82 13.36
N GLU A 189 18.08 -22.60 14.43
CA GLU A 189 17.66 -24.01 14.40
C GLU A 189 16.15 -24.19 14.18
N TRP A 190 15.34 -23.19 14.59
CA TRP A 190 13.89 -23.21 14.41
C TRP A 190 13.46 -22.62 13.07
N ALA A 191 14.31 -21.80 12.45
CA ALA A 191 13.99 -21.10 11.22
C ALA A 191 13.83 -22.02 10.01
N GLY A 192 14.59 -23.13 9.97
CA GLY A 192 14.44 -24.15 8.91
C GLY A 192 14.67 -23.66 7.49
N LEU A 193 15.48 -22.61 7.29
CA LEU A 193 15.64 -21.94 6.00
C LEU A 193 16.71 -22.55 5.10
N GLN A 194 17.50 -23.48 5.62
CA GLN A 194 18.59 -24.11 4.88
C GLN A 194 18.03 -24.89 3.68
N HIS A 195 18.69 -24.74 2.54
CA HIS A 195 18.33 -25.42 1.29
C HIS A 195 16.97 -25.02 0.67
N LEU A 196 16.33 -23.97 1.18
CA LEU A 196 15.11 -23.46 0.54
C LEU A 196 15.44 -22.62 -0.69
N GLU A 197 14.63 -22.82 -1.73
CA GLU A 197 14.65 -22.00 -2.93
C GLU A 197 14.18 -20.57 -2.66
N GLY A 198 14.55 -19.63 -3.53
CA GLY A 198 14.06 -18.26 -3.48
C GLY A 198 12.53 -18.19 -3.48
N GLY A 199 11.97 -17.32 -2.65
CA GLY A 199 10.53 -17.16 -2.49
C GLY A 199 9.84 -18.24 -1.64
N ARG A 200 10.60 -19.14 -0.99
CA ARG A 200 10.10 -20.08 0.02
C ARG A 200 10.22 -19.47 1.42
N GLY A 201 10.04 -20.25 2.47
CA GLY A 201 10.14 -19.83 3.86
C GLY A 201 8.82 -19.27 4.41
N TYR A 202 8.86 -18.12 5.09
CA TYR A 202 7.72 -17.61 5.86
C TYR A 202 6.89 -16.60 5.07
N TRP A 203 5.63 -16.97 4.78
CA TRP A 203 4.65 -16.21 4.02
C TRP A 203 3.53 -15.71 4.89
N ALA A 204 3.00 -14.54 4.56
CA ALA A 204 1.76 -13.95 5.05
C ALA A 204 1.47 -14.23 6.53
N PRO A 205 2.24 -13.62 7.43
CA PRO A 205 2.01 -13.78 8.85
C PRO A 205 0.76 -13.03 9.29
N ASP A 206 0.13 -13.53 10.35
CA ASP A 206 -0.90 -12.81 11.10
C ASP A 206 -0.44 -12.59 12.54
N ILE A 207 -0.73 -11.42 13.10
CA ILE A 207 -0.55 -11.09 14.51
C ILE A 207 -1.89 -10.88 15.19
N SER A 208 -2.07 -11.51 16.35
CA SER A 208 -3.22 -11.33 17.22
C SER A 208 -2.79 -11.20 18.68
N TYR A 209 -3.67 -10.59 19.50
CA TYR A 209 -3.45 -10.44 20.93
C TYR A 209 -4.65 -11.03 21.69
N TYR A 210 -4.38 -11.94 22.62
CA TYR A 210 -5.42 -12.62 23.36
C TYR A 210 -4.95 -12.96 24.78
N LYS A 211 -5.76 -12.60 25.78
CA LYS A 211 -5.48 -12.87 27.21
C LYS A 211 -4.06 -12.52 27.65
N GLY A 212 -3.58 -11.36 27.25
CA GLY A 212 -2.25 -10.86 27.64
C GLY A 212 -1.07 -11.36 26.82
N ARG A 213 -1.30 -12.13 25.75
CA ARG A 213 -0.23 -12.69 24.90
C ARG A 213 -0.39 -12.32 23.45
N PHE A 214 0.74 -12.11 22.78
CA PHE A 214 0.84 -12.01 21.35
C PHE A 214 0.98 -13.39 20.72
N TYR A 215 0.25 -13.63 19.66
CA TYR A 215 0.34 -14.81 18.82
C TYR A 215 0.67 -14.37 17.40
N ILE A 216 1.65 -15.02 16.80
CA ILE A 216 1.99 -14.84 15.40
C ILE A 216 1.87 -16.19 14.71
N THR A 217 1.11 -16.22 13.63
CA THR A 217 1.03 -17.38 12.74
C THR A 217 1.54 -17.00 11.37
N ALA A 218 2.05 -17.97 10.60
CA ALA A 218 2.49 -17.77 9.23
C ALA A 218 2.48 -19.11 8.48
N THR A 219 2.41 -19.05 7.16
CA THR A 219 2.67 -20.21 6.33
C THR A 219 4.18 -20.44 6.24
N TYR A 220 4.63 -21.65 6.59
CA TYR A 220 5.96 -22.12 6.32
C TYR A 220 5.96 -22.92 5.00
N ARG A 221 6.51 -22.30 3.97
CA ARG A 221 6.58 -22.83 2.61
C ARG A 221 7.90 -23.53 2.37
N LEU A 222 7.85 -24.84 2.14
CA LEU A 222 8.97 -25.68 1.76
C LEU A 222 9.16 -25.72 0.23
N ASN A 223 10.21 -26.37 -0.25
CA ASN A 223 10.38 -26.69 -1.67
C ASN A 223 9.31 -27.66 -2.14
N ASP A 224 8.97 -27.59 -3.44
CA ASP A 224 8.03 -28.53 -4.07
C ASP A 224 8.77 -29.83 -4.35
N ASP A 225 8.49 -30.87 -3.57
CA ASP A 225 9.09 -32.21 -3.71
C ASP A 225 8.04 -33.32 -3.95
N GLY A 226 6.79 -32.92 -4.27
CA GLY A 226 5.67 -33.82 -4.47
C GLY A 226 4.94 -34.25 -3.20
N THR A 227 5.34 -33.72 -2.03
CA THR A 227 4.66 -33.90 -0.74
C THR A 227 3.93 -32.63 -0.31
N VAL A 228 3.36 -32.63 0.93
CA VAL A 228 2.78 -31.40 1.51
C VAL A 228 3.92 -30.44 1.89
N TYR A 229 4.05 -29.39 1.13
CA TYR A 229 5.13 -28.40 1.24
C TYR A 229 4.70 -27.08 1.90
N ARG A 230 3.47 -27.02 2.42
CA ARG A 230 2.93 -25.87 3.15
C ARG A 230 2.42 -26.33 4.50
N LYS A 231 2.87 -25.70 5.55
CA LYS A 231 2.43 -25.93 6.92
C LYS A 231 2.21 -24.58 7.59
N GLN A 232 1.36 -24.54 8.58
CA GLN A 232 1.16 -23.36 9.37
C GLN A 232 2.01 -23.43 10.64
N ILE A 233 2.56 -22.32 11.06
CA ILE A 233 3.25 -22.23 12.35
C ILE A 233 2.54 -21.25 13.26
N VAL A 234 2.64 -21.49 14.57
CA VAL A 234 2.21 -20.53 15.58
C VAL A 234 3.32 -20.36 16.61
N VAL A 235 3.64 -19.13 16.92
CA VAL A 235 4.52 -18.72 18.01
C VAL A 235 3.80 -17.75 18.93
N SER A 236 4.18 -17.70 20.21
CA SER A 236 3.55 -16.77 21.16
C SER A 236 4.59 -16.15 22.11
N SER A 237 4.26 -14.95 22.62
CA SER A 237 5.09 -14.22 23.59
C SER A 237 4.21 -13.31 24.45
N ASP A 238 4.64 -13.05 25.70
CA ASP A 238 4.00 -12.06 26.57
C ASP A 238 4.38 -10.62 26.19
N ARG A 239 5.42 -10.45 25.36
CA ARG A 239 5.92 -9.17 24.91
C ARG A 239 5.97 -9.10 23.39
N PRO A 240 5.62 -7.95 22.80
CA PRO A 240 5.57 -7.82 21.34
C PRO A 240 6.93 -8.01 20.65
N GLU A 241 8.03 -7.60 21.31
CA GLU A 241 9.39 -7.80 20.81
C GLU A 241 9.92 -9.22 20.98
N GLY A 242 9.23 -10.07 21.71
CA GLY A 242 9.64 -11.42 22.05
C GLY A 242 10.44 -11.52 23.37
N PRO A 243 11.16 -12.61 23.62
CA PRO A 243 11.33 -13.74 22.72
C PRO A 243 10.01 -14.53 22.51
N TYR A 244 9.81 -15.00 21.33
CA TYR A 244 8.68 -15.87 20.99
C TYR A 244 9.03 -17.34 21.26
N SER A 245 8.00 -18.14 21.50
CA SER A 245 8.10 -19.59 21.71
C SER A 245 8.69 -20.31 20.48
N LYS A 246 9.13 -21.55 20.68
CA LYS A 246 9.38 -22.44 19.54
C LYS A 246 8.11 -22.58 18.70
N PRO A 247 8.21 -22.58 17.35
CA PRO A 247 7.06 -22.75 16.50
C PRO A 247 6.30 -24.07 16.74
N ALA A 248 5.03 -23.98 17.08
CA ALA A 248 4.11 -25.10 16.96
C ALA A 248 3.70 -25.25 15.50
N VAL A 249 3.63 -26.46 14.99
CA VAL A 249 3.29 -26.76 13.60
C VAL A 249 1.86 -27.29 13.53
N ILE A 250 1.04 -26.68 12.68
CA ILE A 250 -0.31 -27.12 12.33
C ILE A 250 -0.24 -27.66 10.90
N ASP A 251 -0.52 -28.96 10.76
CA ASP A 251 -0.37 -29.72 9.50
C ASP A 251 -1.65 -29.64 8.66
N GLU A 252 -2.05 -28.42 8.32
CA GLU A 252 -3.17 -28.12 7.43
C GLU A 252 -2.65 -27.42 6.19
N ASP A 253 -2.97 -27.94 4.98
CA ASP A 253 -2.52 -27.36 3.72
C ASP A 253 -3.27 -26.06 3.42
N GLY A 254 -2.54 -25.05 2.99
CA GLY A 254 -3.06 -23.73 2.66
C GLY A 254 -2.02 -22.65 2.84
N ILE A 255 -2.41 -21.41 2.61
CA ILE A 255 -1.60 -20.22 2.88
C ILE A 255 -2.42 -19.18 3.63
N ASP A 256 -1.73 -18.15 4.11
CA ASP A 256 -2.30 -16.95 4.72
C ASP A 256 -3.14 -17.27 5.98
N PRO A 257 -2.53 -17.92 6.99
CA PRO A 257 -3.24 -18.20 8.22
C PRO A 257 -3.54 -16.92 8.98
N SER A 258 -4.74 -16.81 9.54
CA SER A 258 -5.07 -15.79 10.54
C SER A 258 -5.76 -16.39 11.73
N ILE A 259 -5.56 -15.81 12.93
CA ILE A 259 -6.20 -16.28 14.16
C ILE A 259 -7.34 -15.32 14.52
N PHE A 260 -8.54 -15.90 14.63
CA PHE A 260 -9.73 -15.23 15.15
C PHE A 260 -10.09 -15.78 16.53
N ASN A 261 -10.25 -14.88 17.52
CA ASN A 261 -10.70 -15.21 18.86
C ASN A 261 -12.13 -14.71 19.03
N ASP A 262 -13.08 -15.62 19.19
CA ASP A 262 -14.50 -15.24 19.36
C ASP A 262 -14.80 -14.89 20.82
N ASP A 263 -15.93 -14.19 21.04
CA ASP A 263 -16.36 -13.72 22.36
C ASP A 263 -16.70 -14.87 23.33
N ASP A 264 -17.02 -16.05 22.82
CA ASP A 264 -17.26 -17.25 23.60
C ASP A 264 -16.00 -17.95 24.12
N GLY A 265 -14.82 -17.39 23.77
CA GLY A 265 -13.52 -17.90 24.17
C GLY A 265 -12.95 -18.96 23.24
N ARG A 266 -13.68 -19.38 22.21
CA ARG A 266 -13.15 -20.29 21.18
C ARG A 266 -12.20 -19.54 20.24
N ARG A 267 -11.21 -20.27 19.77
CA ARG A 267 -10.17 -19.75 18.89
C ARG A 267 -10.19 -20.51 17.58
N TYR A 268 -10.01 -19.78 16.50
CA TYR A 268 -10.09 -20.33 15.16
C TYR A 268 -8.88 -19.89 14.33
N MET A 269 -8.47 -20.75 13.41
CA MET A 269 -7.58 -20.38 12.33
C MET A 269 -8.34 -20.36 11.01
N LEU A 270 -8.11 -19.31 10.24
CA LEU A 270 -8.57 -19.22 8.87
C LEU A 270 -7.41 -19.46 7.92
N LEU A 271 -7.71 -20.05 6.76
CA LEU A 271 -6.75 -20.32 5.65
C LEU A 271 -7.43 -20.11 4.31
N ASN A 272 -6.64 -19.86 3.25
CA ASN A 272 -7.13 -20.01 1.89
C ASN A 272 -7.38 -21.53 1.57
N ARG A 273 -8.05 -21.92 0.52
CA ARG A 273 -8.60 -21.22 -0.65
C ARG A 273 -10.03 -20.79 -0.34
N GLY A 274 -10.32 -19.54 -0.61
CA GLY A 274 -11.43 -18.91 0.06
C GLY A 274 -11.08 -18.70 1.54
N ALA A 275 -12.10 -18.55 2.37
CA ALA A 275 -11.92 -18.59 3.82
C ALA A 275 -12.34 -19.97 4.35
N ARG A 276 -11.39 -20.86 4.58
CA ARG A 276 -11.61 -22.09 5.35
C ARG A 276 -11.31 -21.80 6.81
N ILE A 277 -12.05 -22.39 7.72
CA ILE A 277 -11.92 -22.19 9.16
C ILE A 277 -11.89 -23.52 9.89
N PHE A 278 -11.11 -23.58 10.96
CA PHE A 278 -11.11 -24.68 11.92
C PHE A 278 -10.79 -24.16 13.32
N GLU A 279 -11.24 -24.91 14.33
CA GLU A 279 -11.03 -24.56 15.73
C GLU A 279 -9.64 -24.98 16.20
N LEU A 280 -9.01 -24.12 17.01
CA LEU A 280 -7.74 -24.36 17.67
C LEU A 280 -7.97 -24.70 19.15
N ASN A 281 -7.00 -25.40 19.74
CA ASN A 281 -6.95 -25.54 21.20
C ASN A 281 -6.71 -24.17 21.89
N GLU A 282 -6.81 -24.12 23.21
CA GLU A 282 -6.69 -22.88 24.00
C GLU A 282 -5.36 -22.13 23.72
N ASP A 283 -4.25 -22.85 23.59
CA ASP A 283 -2.93 -22.27 23.36
C ASP A 283 -2.66 -21.94 21.87
N ALA A 284 -3.64 -22.19 20.98
CA ALA A 284 -3.50 -22.06 19.53
C ALA A 284 -2.35 -22.86 18.91
N THR A 285 -1.95 -23.96 19.55
CA THR A 285 -0.82 -24.79 19.11
C THR A 285 -1.25 -26.04 18.33
N ALA A 286 -2.53 -26.34 18.31
CA ALA A 286 -3.08 -27.52 17.64
C ALA A 286 -4.48 -27.27 17.09
N GLN A 287 -4.76 -27.87 15.92
CA GLN A 287 -6.08 -27.96 15.33
C GLN A 287 -6.92 -29.02 16.07
N ILE A 288 -8.16 -28.70 16.46
CA ILE A 288 -9.06 -29.59 17.17
C ILE A 288 -10.36 -29.90 16.41
N SER A 289 -10.60 -29.25 15.27
CA SER A 289 -11.74 -29.54 14.39
C SER A 289 -11.30 -29.67 12.93
N LYS A 290 -12.17 -30.22 12.07
CA LYS A 290 -11.94 -30.25 10.63
C LYS A 290 -12.11 -28.88 10.02
N ALA A 291 -11.31 -28.57 9.01
CA ALA A 291 -11.46 -27.33 8.24
C ALA A 291 -12.78 -27.35 7.45
N THR A 292 -13.52 -26.25 7.54
CA THR A 292 -14.80 -26.01 6.85
C THR A 292 -14.69 -24.73 6.02
N LEU A 293 -15.26 -24.73 4.83
CA LEU A 293 -15.33 -23.54 3.99
C LEU A 293 -16.43 -22.60 4.49
N LEU A 294 -16.08 -21.37 4.84
CA LEU A 294 -17.04 -20.31 5.16
C LEU A 294 -17.55 -19.61 3.89
N TYR A 295 -16.63 -19.18 3.05
CA TYR A 295 -16.92 -18.39 1.86
C TYR A 295 -15.80 -18.53 0.84
N TYR A 296 -16.14 -18.47 -0.46
CA TYR A 296 -15.17 -18.65 -1.54
C TYR A 296 -14.97 -17.35 -2.34
N GLY A 297 -14.89 -16.23 -1.65
CA GLY A 297 -14.66 -14.93 -2.26
C GLY A 297 -15.85 -14.39 -3.07
N ASP A 298 -15.84 -13.11 -3.32
CA ASP A 298 -16.86 -12.40 -4.11
C ASP A 298 -16.61 -12.55 -5.62
N GLN A 299 -15.38 -12.27 -6.06
CA GLN A 299 -14.96 -12.35 -7.46
C GLN A 299 -14.48 -13.75 -7.85
N LYS A 300 -14.28 -14.62 -6.88
CA LYS A 300 -13.88 -16.04 -7.04
C LYS A 300 -12.55 -16.24 -7.76
N ARG A 301 -11.69 -15.23 -7.77
CA ARG A 301 -10.37 -15.28 -8.38
C ARG A 301 -9.29 -15.29 -7.33
N ALA A 302 -8.74 -16.46 -7.03
CA ALA A 302 -7.68 -16.70 -6.07
C ALA A 302 -7.96 -15.97 -4.71
N PRO A 303 -9.09 -16.29 -4.02
CA PRO A 303 -9.35 -15.71 -2.73
C PRO A 303 -8.37 -16.26 -1.70
N GLU A 304 -7.71 -15.35 -0.98
CA GLU A 304 -6.65 -15.62 0.00
C GLU A 304 -6.64 -14.53 1.08
N GLY A 305 -5.72 -14.59 2.04
CA GLY A 305 -5.59 -13.59 3.09
C GLY A 305 -6.84 -13.39 3.94
N PRO A 306 -7.55 -14.43 4.39
CA PRO A 306 -8.80 -14.27 5.11
C PRO A 306 -8.58 -13.71 6.51
N HIS A 307 -9.27 -12.62 6.86
CA HIS A 307 -9.32 -12.06 8.21
C HIS A 307 -10.76 -11.87 8.68
N LEU A 308 -11.07 -12.30 9.91
CA LEU A 308 -12.36 -12.06 10.55
C LEU A 308 -12.29 -10.91 11.54
N LEU A 309 -13.32 -10.09 11.52
CA LEU A 309 -13.60 -9.04 12.48
C LEU A 309 -15.04 -9.15 12.95
N LYS A 310 -15.28 -9.16 14.26
CA LYS A 310 -16.64 -9.12 14.84
C LYS A 310 -16.99 -7.70 15.24
N LYS A 311 -18.09 -7.19 14.72
CA LYS A 311 -18.56 -5.83 15.00
C LYS A 311 -20.08 -5.72 14.83
N ASP A 312 -20.76 -5.05 15.77
CA ASP A 312 -22.19 -4.75 15.72
C ASP A 312 -23.08 -5.98 15.41
N GLY A 313 -22.72 -7.13 15.99
CA GLY A 313 -23.46 -8.39 15.83
C GLY A 313 -23.25 -9.08 14.47
N TYR A 314 -22.23 -8.68 13.72
CA TYR A 314 -21.81 -9.34 12.48
C TYR A 314 -20.36 -9.80 12.56
N TYR A 315 -20.10 -10.88 11.86
CA TYR A 315 -18.76 -11.33 11.46
C TYR A 315 -18.48 -10.78 10.08
N TYR A 316 -17.47 -9.91 9.97
CA TYR A 316 -16.98 -9.38 8.70
C TYR A 316 -15.74 -10.18 8.28
N LEU A 317 -15.80 -10.73 7.10
CA LEU A 317 -14.71 -11.49 6.50
C LEU A 317 -14.08 -10.66 5.40
N PHE A 318 -12.81 -10.34 5.57
CA PHE A 318 -11.98 -9.66 4.56
C PHE A 318 -11.15 -10.70 3.82
N GLU A 319 -11.07 -10.58 2.51
CA GLU A 319 -10.27 -11.46 1.66
C GLU A 319 -9.48 -10.64 0.63
N ALA A 320 -8.29 -11.11 0.30
CA ALA A 320 -7.56 -10.68 -0.87
C ALA A 320 -8.01 -11.51 -2.07
N GLU A 321 -8.29 -10.86 -3.19
CA GLU A 321 -8.64 -11.56 -4.42
C GLU A 321 -7.82 -11.06 -5.61
N GLY A 322 -7.71 -11.90 -6.63
CA GLY A 322 -7.00 -11.60 -7.87
C GLY A 322 -5.56 -12.08 -7.92
N GLY A 323 -5.04 -12.59 -6.81
CA GLY A 323 -3.60 -12.94 -6.65
C GLY A 323 -2.71 -11.71 -6.67
N THR A 324 -1.45 -11.82 -6.25
CA THR A 324 -0.49 -10.71 -6.13
C THR A 324 -0.03 -10.18 -7.50
N GLY A 325 -0.97 -9.78 -8.34
CA GLY A 325 -0.74 -9.27 -9.69
C GLY A 325 -1.58 -8.03 -10.00
N PRO A 326 -1.61 -7.58 -11.26
CA PRO A 326 -2.55 -6.55 -11.70
C PRO A 326 -3.98 -6.98 -11.37
N GLY A 327 -4.73 -6.07 -10.73
CA GLY A 327 -6.11 -6.37 -10.30
C GLY A 327 -6.24 -7.03 -8.93
N HIS A 328 -5.14 -7.18 -8.17
CA HIS A 328 -5.18 -7.50 -6.75
C HIS A 328 -6.08 -6.51 -6.02
N ARG A 329 -6.90 -7.01 -5.09
CA ARG A 329 -7.97 -6.22 -4.48
C ARG A 329 -8.33 -6.77 -3.11
N ILE A 330 -9.10 -5.99 -2.34
CA ILE A 330 -9.69 -6.42 -1.08
C ILE A 330 -11.20 -6.45 -1.26
N THR A 331 -11.81 -7.56 -0.86
CA THR A 331 -13.25 -7.74 -0.78
C THR A 331 -13.66 -7.99 0.66
N VAL A 332 -14.92 -7.71 0.98
CA VAL A 332 -15.50 -7.97 2.29
C VAL A 332 -16.88 -8.59 2.14
N SER A 333 -17.16 -9.55 3.01
CA SER A 333 -18.47 -10.16 3.19
C SER A 333 -18.83 -10.20 4.67
N ARG A 334 -20.09 -10.40 4.99
CA ARG A 334 -20.54 -10.46 6.40
C ARG A 334 -21.59 -11.53 6.64
N SER A 335 -21.63 -12.02 7.87
CA SER A 335 -22.67 -12.92 8.37
C SER A 335 -23.06 -12.58 9.81
N ARG A 336 -24.26 -12.91 10.24
CA ARG A 336 -24.66 -12.81 11.67
C ARG A 336 -24.15 -13.96 12.52
N GLU A 337 -23.81 -15.06 11.90
CA GLU A 337 -23.30 -16.27 12.55
C GLU A 337 -21.93 -16.62 11.96
N LEU A 338 -20.99 -17.03 12.80
CA LEU A 338 -19.63 -17.39 12.37
C LEU A 338 -19.65 -18.41 11.22
N MET A 339 -20.45 -19.46 11.38
CA MET A 339 -20.60 -20.54 10.39
C MET A 339 -21.83 -20.34 9.48
N GLY A 340 -22.38 -19.12 9.45
CA GLY A 340 -23.58 -18.79 8.69
C GLY A 340 -23.29 -18.45 7.23
N ARG A 341 -24.31 -17.95 6.54
CA ARG A 341 -24.17 -17.49 5.15
C ARG A 341 -23.56 -16.11 5.11
N TYR A 342 -22.42 -15.99 4.44
CA TYR A 342 -21.76 -14.71 4.20
C TYR A 342 -22.36 -14.02 2.96
N GLU A 343 -22.70 -12.74 3.13
CA GLU A 343 -23.24 -11.86 2.09
C GLU A 343 -22.14 -10.88 1.66
N PRO A 344 -21.81 -10.80 0.34
CA PRO A 344 -20.81 -9.88 -0.14
C PRO A 344 -21.24 -8.42 0.04
N CYS A 345 -20.29 -7.53 0.27
CA CYS A 345 -20.53 -6.10 0.25
C CYS A 345 -20.93 -5.65 -1.18
N PRO A 346 -22.01 -4.87 -1.33
CA PRO A 346 -22.45 -4.42 -2.65
C PRO A 346 -21.46 -3.45 -3.34
N TYR A 347 -20.48 -2.95 -2.58
CA TYR A 347 -19.43 -2.04 -3.08
C TYR A 347 -18.09 -2.74 -3.32
N ASN A 348 -18.06 -4.08 -3.29
CA ASN A 348 -16.83 -4.81 -3.58
C ASN A 348 -16.32 -4.58 -5.02
N PRO A 349 -15.01 -4.52 -5.22
CA PRO A 349 -13.97 -4.54 -4.19
C PRO A 349 -13.91 -3.23 -3.41
N ILE A 350 -13.73 -3.32 -2.09
CA ILE A 350 -13.63 -2.13 -1.22
C ILE A 350 -12.31 -1.38 -1.41
N MET A 351 -11.31 -2.06 -1.96
CA MET A 351 -10.03 -1.47 -2.33
C MET A 351 -9.45 -2.16 -3.57
N ARG A 352 -8.94 -1.37 -4.49
CA ARG A 352 -8.18 -1.81 -5.66
C ARG A 352 -7.53 -0.59 -6.33
N GLN A 353 -6.37 -0.77 -6.97
CA GLN A 353 -5.85 0.21 -7.90
C GLN A 353 -6.51 0.04 -9.27
N THR A 354 -7.15 1.10 -9.77
CA THR A 354 -7.86 1.10 -11.06
C THR A 354 -7.08 1.79 -12.18
N ASP A 355 -6.15 2.68 -11.84
CA ASP A 355 -5.27 3.32 -12.81
C ASP A 355 -4.05 2.42 -13.08
N GLU A 356 -3.99 1.82 -14.27
CA GLU A 356 -2.89 0.95 -14.71
C GLU A 356 -1.55 1.69 -14.85
N LYS A 357 -1.58 3.02 -14.94
CA LYS A 357 -0.39 3.88 -15.05
C LYS A 357 0.12 4.35 -13.69
N ALA A 358 -0.67 4.21 -12.63
CA ALA A 358 -0.25 4.62 -11.29
C ALA A 358 1.05 3.89 -10.87
N ILE A 359 1.90 4.59 -10.15
CA ILE A 359 3.17 4.06 -9.63
C ILE A 359 2.91 2.92 -8.65
N ILE A 360 1.89 3.09 -7.82
CA ILE A 360 1.47 2.10 -6.82
C ILE A 360 0.43 1.18 -7.46
N GLN A 361 0.75 -0.11 -7.49
CA GLN A 361 -0.05 -1.16 -8.10
C GLN A 361 -0.28 -2.31 -7.11
N ARG A 362 -1.11 -3.28 -7.49
CA ARG A 362 -1.27 -4.57 -6.79
C ARG A 362 -1.74 -4.41 -5.34
N CYS A 363 -2.59 -3.41 -5.08
CA CYS A 363 -3.11 -3.13 -3.73
C CYS A 363 -4.06 -4.24 -3.28
N GLY A 364 -3.72 -4.93 -2.21
CA GLY A 364 -4.52 -6.04 -1.70
C GLY A 364 -3.96 -6.61 -0.41
N HIS A 365 -4.46 -7.75 0.04
CA HIS A 365 -4.10 -8.46 1.26
C HIS A 365 -4.02 -7.51 2.47
N GLY A 366 -5.18 -7.03 2.90
CA GLY A 366 -5.27 -6.04 3.95
C GLY A 366 -5.95 -6.56 5.21
N LYS A 367 -5.55 -6.00 6.34
CA LYS A 367 -6.18 -6.25 7.63
C LYS A 367 -6.64 -4.93 8.25
N PRO A 368 -7.93 -4.81 8.66
CA PRO A 368 -8.44 -3.64 9.35
C PRO A 368 -7.95 -3.57 10.79
N VAL A 369 -7.86 -2.35 11.31
CA VAL A 369 -7.55 -2.07 12.72
C VAL A 369 -8.36 -0.87 13.19
N GLN A 370 -8.83 -0.91 14.43
CA GLN A 370 -9.51 0.24 15.03
C GLN A 370 -8.49 1.14 15.71
N THR A 371 -8.55 2.45 15.40
CA THR A 371 -7.68 3.46 16.00
C THR A 371 -8.07 3.75 17.46
N GLN A 372 -7.23 4.51 18.17
CA GLN A 372 -7.51 4.99 19.54
C GLN A 372 -8.78 5.87 19.58
N LYS A 373 -9.11 6.53 18.47
CA LYS A 373 -10.31 7.37 18.32
C LYS A 373 -11.57 6.61 17.93
N GLY A 374 -11.45 5.28 17.71
CA GLY A 374 -12.56 4.44 17.27
C GLY A 374 -12.79 4.44 15.75
N GLU A 375 -11.97 5.13 14.98
CA GLU A 375 -11.94 5.09 13.51
C GLU A 375 -11.37 3.76 13.02
N TRP A 376 -11.64 3.42 11.76
CA TRP A 376 -11.12 2.20 11.15
C TRP A 376 -10.15 2.53 10.04
N ASP A 377 -8.94 2.00 10.18
CA ASP A 377 -7.90 2.02 9.15
C ASP A 377 -7.57 0.61 8.69
N MET A 378 -6.82 0.50 7.60
CA MET A 378 -6.40 -0.78 7.04
C MET A 378 -4.95 -0.72 6.58
N VAL A 379 -4.15 -1.70 7.01
CA VAL A 379 -2.85 -1.96 6.39
C VAL A 379 -3.03 -2.92 5.22
N TYR A 380 -2.27 -2.74 4.13
CA TYR A 380 -2.33 -3.61 2.95
C TYR A 380 -0.99 -3.61 2.22
N LEU A 381 -0.74 -4.64 1.44
CA LEU A 381 0.43 -4.65 0.55
C LEU A 381 0.15 -3.88 -0.74
N CYS A 382 1.19 -3.30 -1.28
CA CYS A 382 1.19 -2.78 -2.65
C CYS A 382 2.53 -3.05 -3.32
N GLY A 383 2.54 -3.03 -4.65
CA GLY A 383 3.75 -3.08 -5.44
C GLY A 383 4.06 -1.73 -6.04
N ARG A 384 5.30 -1.27 -5.97
CA ARG A 384 5.77 -0.11 -6.70
C ARG A 384 6.39 -0.58 -8.02
N LYS A 385 5.97 0.02 -9.13
CA LYS A 385 6.59 -0.22 -10.42
C LYS A 385 7.99 0.41 -10.41
N ILE A 386 9.00 -0.40 -10.56
CA ILE A 386 10.38 0.04 -10.82
C ILE A 386 10.52 0.06 -12.34
N GLY A 387 10.92 1.21 -12.89
CA GLY A 387 10.97 1.47 -14.32
C GLY A 387 11.84 0.53 -15.13
#